data_4aa4cf8bc03dc624f01de9cc36145a04
#
_entry.id   4aa4cf8bc03dc624f01de9cc36145a04
#
_cell.length_a   1.000
_cell.length_b   1.000
_cell.length_c   1.000
_cell.angle_alpha   90.00
_cell.angle_beta   90.00
_cell.angle_gamma   90.00
#
_symmetry.space_group_name_H-M   'P 1'
#
loop_
_entity.id
_entity.type
_entity.pdbx_description
1 polymer ?
#
loop_
_entity_poly.entity_id
_entity_poly.type
_entity_poly.pdbx_seq_one_letter_code
_entity_poly.pdbx_strand_id
1 'polypeptide(L)'
;MIDSHCHLDHEPLLSDLTNVLQRSKDVGVEKLLTISTSHESFSRVKELVNRDEMIYGTIGIHPHESSTNIITANEIIDNLKNNKKIIGIGETGLDFYYNNSEKDKQIASFKEHIDASIKTNI
;
A
#
# COMPACT_ATOMS: atom_id res chain seq x y z
N MET A 1 -19.90 4.90 2.84
CA MET A 1 -19.22 3.59 2.58
C MET A 1 -17.73 3.83 2.53
N ILE A 2 -16.91 2.82 2.92
CA ILE A 2 -15.45 2.87 2.79
C ILE A 2 -15.01 1.69 1.91
N ASP A 3 -14.24 1.98 0.86
CA ASP A 3 -13.50 0.94 0.13
C ASP A 3 -12.15 0.76 0.83
N SER A 4 -11.98 -0.38 1.49
CA SER A 4 -10.81 -0.67 2.31
C SER A 4 -9.67 -1.35 1.56
N HIS A 5 -9.81 -1.61 0.25
CA HIS A 5 -8.76 -2.23 -0.55
C HIS A 5 -8.96 -1.94 -2.05
N CYS A 6 -8.26 -0.95 -2.56
CA CYS A 6 -8.20 -0.66 -3.99
C CYS A 6 -6.76 -0.35 -4.45
N HIS A 7 -6.53 -0.35 -5.75
CA HIS A 7 -5.23 -0.04 -6.36
C HIS A 7 -5.37 1.14 -7.33
N LEU A 8 -5.54 2.35 -6.79
CA LEU A 8 -5.69 3.58 -7.58
C LEU A 8 -4.40 3.94 -8.35
N ASP A 9 -3.28 3.37 -7.98
CA ASP A 9 -1.98 3.52 -8.64
C ASP A 9 -1.81 2.65 -9.90
N HIS A 10 -2.79 1.81 -10.22
CA HIS A 10 -2.80 0.94 -11.40
C HIS A 10 -3.72 1.46 -12.49
N GLU A 11 -3.36 1.19 -13.76
CA GLU A 11 -4.22 1.47 -14.89
C GLU A 11 -5.38 0.45 -14.98
N PRO A 12 -6.56 0.86 -15.43
CA PRO A 12 -6.89 2.18 -15.97
C PRO A 12 -7.35 3.21 -14.91
N LEU A 13 -7.32 2.88 -13.62
CA LEU A 13 -7.84 3.77 -12.57
C LEU A 13 -7.00 5.04 -12.42
N LEU A 14 -5.68 4.92 -12.56
CA LEU A 14 -4.76 6.04 -12.40
C LEU A 14 -4.99 7.12 -13.48
N SER A 15 -5.13 6.71 -14.73
CA SER A 15 -5.36 7.65 -15.86
C SER A 15 -6.74 8.31 -15.83
N ASP A 16 -7.75 7.67 -15.23
CA ASP A 16 -9.12 8.16 -15.09
C ASP A 16 -9.47 8.63 -13.67
N LEU A 17 -8.46 8.89 -12.83
CA LEU A 17 -8.62 9.12 -11.39
C LEU A 17 -9.72 10.12 -11.04
N THR A 18 -9.79 11.25 -11.73
CA THR A 18 -10.80 12.29 -11.45
C THR A 18 -12.23 11.74 -11.59
N ASN A 19 -12.49 11.00 -12.66
CA ASN A 19 -13.82 10.41 -12.87
C ASN A 19 -14.07 9.23 -11.93
N VAL A 20 -13.05 8.45 -11.59
CA VAL A 20 -13.14 7.38 -10.57
C VAL A 20 -13.57 7.96 -9.24
N LEU A 21 -12.93 9.04 -8.76
CA LEU A 21 -13.28 9.69 -7.51
C LEU A 21 -14.71 10.27 -7.56
N GLN A 22 -15.10 10.89 -8.67
CA GLN A 22 -16.45 11.43 -8.81
C GLN A 22 -17.50 10.32 -8.76
N ARG A 23 -17.34 9.26 -9.55
CA ARG A 23 -18.25 8.10 -9.52
C ARG A 23 -18.33 7.47 -8.12
N SER A 24 -17.21 7.39 -7.41
CA SER A 24 -17.18 6.88 -6.04
C SER A 24 -18.02 7.74 -5.09
N LYS A 25 -17.87 9.07 -5.17
CA LYS A 25 -18.70 10.03 -4.39
C LYS A 25 -20.18 9.90 -4.72
N ASP A 26 -20.53 9.79 -5.99
CA ASP A 26 -21.91 9.71 -6.47
C ASP A 26 -22.67 8.47 -5.92
N VAL A 27 -21.95 7.38 -5.64
CA VAL A 27 -22.52 6.16 -5.06
C VAL A 27 -22.31 6.04 -3.54
N GLY A 28 -21.83 7.11 -2.89
CA GLY A 28 -21.72 7.19 -1.44
C GLY A 28 -20.46 6.55 -0.85
N VAL A 29 -19.38 6.40 -1.64
CA VAL A 29 -18.06 6.07 -1.10
C VAL A 29 -17.44 7.35 -0.51
N GLU A 30 -17.08 7.30 0.75
CA GLU A 30 -16.55 8.44 1.50
C GLU A 30 -15.02 8.40 1.62
N LYS A 31 -14.44 7.19 1.69
CA LYS A 31 -13.01 6.95 1.82
C LYS A 31 -12.57 5.79 0.96
N LEU A 32 -11.34 5.90 0.44
CA LEU A 32 -10.65 4.91 -0.37
C LEU A 32 -9.29 4.62 0.26
N LEU A 33 -8.98 3.35 0.50
CA LEU A 33 -7.66 2.92 0.94
C LEU A 33 -6.93 2.28 -0.25
N THR A 34 -6.00 3.03 -0.85
CA THR A 34 -5.16 2.50 -1.93
C THR A 34 -3.95 1.78 -1.37
N ILE A 35 -3.71 0.58 -1.87
CA ILE A 35 -2.77 -0.37 -1.32
C ILE A 35 -1.48 -0.39 -2.11
N SER A 36 -0.35 -0.22 -1.43
CA SER A 36 0.99 -0.32 -2.01
C SER A 36 1.46 -1.76 -2.11
N THR A 37 2.14 -2.11 -3.19
CA THR A 37 2.67 -3.45 -3.45
C THR A 37 4.19 -3.50 -3.66
N SER A 38 4.82 -2.35 -3.96
CA SER A 38 6.24 -2.20 -4.26
C SER A 38 6.72 -0.79 -3.93
N HIS A 39 8.02 -0.52 -4.02
CA HIS A 39 8.56 0.84 -3.86
C HIS A 39 8.01 1.82 -4.91
N GLU A 40 7.87 1.37 -6.15
CA GLU A 40 7.29 2.18 -7.23
C GLU A 40 5.81 2.48 -6.96
N SER A 41 5.03 1.45 -6.61
CA SER A 41 3.63 1.58 -6.19
C SER A 41 3.51 2.55 -5.02
N PHE A 42 4.34 2.42 -3.99
CA PHE A 42 4.31 3.32 -2.83
C PHE A 42 4.62 4.77 -3.19
N SER A 43 5.53 5.01 -4.15
CA SER A 43 5.79 6.36 -4.63
C SER A 43 4.52 7.00 -5.22
N ARG A 44 3.78 6.25 -6.05
CA ARG A 44 2.48 6.69 -6.60
C ARG A 44 1.42 6.86 -5.51
N VAL A 45 1.34 5.94 -4.56
CA VAL A 45 0.40 6.03 -3.42
C VAL A 45 0.64 7.32 -2.62
N LYS A 46 1.90 7.71 -2.35
CA LYS A 46 2.22 8.96 -1.67
C LYS A 46 1.73 10.21 -2.42
N GLU A 47 1.77 10.19 -3.74
CA GLU A 47 1.22 11.27 -4.56
C GLU A 47 -0.31 11.28 -4.52
N LEU A 48 -0.93 10.11 -4.64
CA LEU A 48 -2.38 9.95 -4.68
C LEU A 48 -3.06 10.43 -3.40
N VAL A 49 -2.51 10.11 -2.23
CA VAL A 49 -3.10 10.54 -0.94
C VAL A 49 -3.10 12.06 -0.75
N ASN A 50 -2.29 12.79 -1.51
CA ASN A 50 -2.27 14.25 -1.50
C ASN A 50 -3.22 14.88 -2.54
N ARG A 51 -3.81 14.09 -3.45
CA ARG A 51 -4.68 14.61 -4.51
C ARG A 51 -6.13 14.82 -4.09
N ASP A 52 -6.64 14.01 -3.16
CA ASP A 52 -8.03 14.15 -2.66
C ASP A 52 -8.11 13.71 -1.19
N GLU A 53 -8.97 14.37 -0.42
CA GLU A 53 -9.14 14.10 1.01
C GLU A 53 -9.74 12.72 1.30
N MET A 54 -10.41 12.10 0.34
CA MET A 54 -10.97 10.76 0.51
C MET A 54 -9.94 9.64 0.38
N ILE A 55 -8.74 9.91 -0.19
CA ILE A 55 -7.73 8.88 -0.45
C ILE A 55 -6.82 8.75 0.78
N TYR A 56 -6.68 7.53 1.25
CA TYR A 56 -5.70 7.06 2.22
C TYR A 56 -4.83 5.97 1.57
N GLY A 57 -3.69 5.68 2.15
CA GLY A 57 -2.77 4.70 1.60
C GLY A 57 -2.15 3.77 2.64
N THR A 58 -1.50 2.73 2.14
CA THR A 58 -0.64 1.84 2.93
C THR A 58 0.79 1.90 2.44
N ILE A 59 1.72 1.36 3.23
CA ILE A 59 3.09 1.07 2.83
C ILE A 59 3.36 -0.40 3.02
N GLY A 60 3.80 -1.08 1.96
CA GLY A 60 4.16 -2.50 2.03
C GLY A 60 4.70 -3.04 0.71
N ILE A 61 5.30 -4.23 0.81
CA ILE A 61 5.83 -4.99 -0.32
C ILE A 61 5.05 -6.30 -0.41
N HIS A 62 4.36 -6.46 -1.53
CA HIS A 62 3.63 -7.69 -1.85
C HIS A 62 4.59 -8.89 -1.91
N PRO A 63 4.21 -10.10 -1.48
CA PRO A 63 5.08 -11.27 -1.50
C PRO A 63 5.72 -11.54 -2.87
N HIS A 64 5.02 -11.29 -3.96
CA HIS A 64 5.56 -11.47 -5.32
C HIS A 64 6.72 -10.50 -5.66
N GLU A 65 6.80 -9.36 -4.98
CA GLU A 65 7.77 -8.30 -5.22
C GLU A 65 8.97 -8.35 -4.27
N SER A 66 8.94 -9.23 -3.26
CA SER A 66 9.91 -9.25 -2.16
C SER A 66 11.34 -9.66 -2.57
N SER A 67 11.54 -10.27 -3.73
CA SER A 67 12.89 -10.59 -4.25
C SER A 67 13.61 -9.38 -4.84
N THR A 68 12.87 -8.40 -5.35
CA THR A 68 13.39 -7.20 -6.03
C THR A 68 13.19 -5.92 -5.22
N ASN A 69 12.23 -5.92 -4.30
CA ASN A 69 11.92 -4.79 -3.44
C ASN A 69 12.29 -5.14 -1.99
N ILE A 70 13.42 -4.61 -1.52
CA ILE A 70 13.86 -4.80 -0.14
C ILE A 70 13.42 -3.58 0.66
N ILE A 71 12.73 -3.80 1.78
CA ILE A 71 12.30 -2.75 2.71
C ILE A 71 12.68 -3.13 4.13
N THR A 72 12.97 -2.14 4.96
CA THR A 72 13.26 -2.34 6.39
C THR A 72 12.12 -1.82 7.26
N ALA A 73 12.00 -2.35 8.47
CA ALA A 73 11.04 -1.86 9.45
C ALA A 73 11.20 -0.36 9.73
N ASN A 74 12.44 0.14 9.76
CA ASN A 74 12.71 1.56 9.98
C ASN A 74 12.18 2.42 8.83
N GLU A 75 12.36 2.01 7.57
CA GLU A 75 11.79 2.73 6.42
C GLU A 75 10.27 2.80 6.48
N ILE A 76 9.61 1.69 6.85
CA ILE A 76 8.16 1.66 7.04
C ILE A 76 7.75 2.66 8.12
N ILE A 77 8.38 2.60 9.29
CA ILE A 77 8.11 3.48 10.44
C ILE A 77 8.29 4.96 10.08
N ASP A 78 9.37 5.30 9.39
CA ASP A 78 9.66 6.68 9.02
C ASP A 78 8.64 7.22 8.01
N ASN A 79 8.21 6.40 7.06
CA ASN A 79 7.16 6.79 6.12
C ASN A 79 5.79 6.98 6.79
N LEU A 80 5.42 6.14 7.76
CA LEU A 80 4.21 6.30 8.56
C LEU A 80 4.23 7.61 9.37
N LYS A 81 5.36 7.92 10.01
CA LYS A 81 5.51 9.17 10.79
C LYS A 81 5.39 10.43 9.94
N ASN A 82 5.92 10.38 8.73
CA ASN A 82 6.01 11.54 7.85
C ASN A 82 4.77 11.75 6.96
N ASN A 83 3.84 10.78 6.91
CA ASN A 83 2.67 10.82 6.04
C ASN A 83 1.41 10.40 6.79
N LYS A 84 0.68 11.35 7.34
CA LYS A 84 -0.52 11.08 8.15
C LYS A 84 -1.65 10.35 7.44
N LYS A 85 -1.64 10.32 6.10
CA LYS A 85 -2.62 9.60 5.28
C LYS A 85 -2.16 8.20 4.87
N ILE A 86 -0.93 7.82 5.23
CA ILE A 86 -0.48 6.44 5.17
C ILE A 86 -0.83 5.81 6.52
N ILE A 87 -1.89 5.02 6.53
CA ILE A 87 -2.56 4.57 7.76
C ILE A 87 -2.47 3.07 8.02
N GLY A 88 -1.75 2.34 7.17
CA GLY A 88 -1.61 0.90 7.30
C GLY A 88 -0.28 0.38 6.75
N ILE A 89 0.08 -0.82 7.19
CA ILE A 89 1.25 -1.56 6.75
C ILE A 89 0.78 -2.74 5.89
N GLY A 90 1.08 -2.67 4.58
CA GLY A 90 0.68 -3.66 3.59
C GLY A 90 0.59 -3.03 2.16
N GLU A 91 0.40 -3.87 1.14
CA GLU A 91 0.13 -5.28 1.16
C GLU A 91 1.41 -6.06 1.47
N THR A 92 1.32 -7.08 2.31
CA THR A 92 2.45 -7.93 2.66
C THR A 92 1.97 -9.32 3.05
N GLY A 93 2.85 -10.30 3.07
CA GLY A 93 2.51 -11.66 3.46
C GLY A 93 3.40 -12.70 2.80
N LEU A 94 2.86 -13.92 2.68
CA LEU A 94 3.53 -15.08 2.11
C LEU A 94 2.65 -15.71 1.03
N ASP A 95 3.21 -15.90 -0.15
CA ASP A 95 2.59 -16.63 -1.25
C ASP A 95 3.58 -17.65 -1.81
N PHE A 96 3.45 -18.88 -1.37
CA PHE A 96 4.29 -19.98 -1.81
C PHE A 96 3.68 -20.81 -2.95
N TYR A 97 2.52 -20.38 -3.43
CA TYR A 97 1.83 -21.07 -4.53
C TYR A 97 2.38 -20.64 -5.90
N TYR A 98 2.48 -19.34 -6.13
CA TYR A 98 2.92 -18.81 -7.44
C TYR A 98 4.43 -18.77 -7.62
N ASN A 99 5.22 -18.82 -6.54
CA ASN A 99 6.70 -18.78 -6.57
C ASN A 99 7.31 -17.58 -7.35
N ASN A 100 6.64 -16.43 -7.35
CA ASN A 100 7.12 -15.22 -8.04
C ASN A 100 8.32 -14.58 -7.32
N SER A 101 8.49 -14.89 -6.03
CA SER A 101 9.65 -14.51 -5.21
C SER A 101 10.13 -15.68 -4.38
N GLU A 102 11.42 -15.71 -4.07
CA GLU A 102 12.03 -16.74 -3.22
C GLU A 102 11.42 -16.74 -1.81
N LYS A 103 11.18 -17.94 -1.25
CA LYS A 103 10.56 -18.10 0.08
C LYS A 103 11.29 -17.34 1.17
N ASP A 104 12.61 -17.41 1.19
CA ASP A 104 13.42 -16.73 2.22
C ASP A 104 13.30 -15.21 2.12
N LYS A 105 13.18 -14.68 0.91
CA LYS A 105 12.95 -13.25 0.66
C LYS A 105 11.57 -12.81 1.12
N GLN A 106 10.54 -13.60 0.83
CA GLN A 106 9.19 -13.35 1.32
C GLN A 106 9.15 -13.34 2.85
N ILE A 107 9.77 -14.33 3.49
CA ILE A 107 9.82 -14.43 4.96
C ILE A 107 10.58 -13.24 5.56
N ALA A 108 11.71 -12.86 4.99
CA ALA A 108 12.50 -11.73 5.47
C ALA A 108 11.68 -10.43 5.35
N SER A 109 11.09 -10.15 4.19
CA SER A 109 10.23 -8.99 3.96
C SER A 109 9.05 -8.95 4.95
N PHE A 110 8.33 -10.06 5.11
CA PHE A 110 7.18 -10.13 6.01
C PHE A 110 7.55 -9.86 7.48
N LYS A 111 8.72 -10.34 7.92
CA LYS A 111 9.24 -10.05 9.28
C LYS A 111 9.48 -8.55 9.51
N GLU A 112 10.01 -7.84 8.52
CA GLU A 112 10.21 -6.37 8.61
C GLU A 112 8.87 -5.64 8.77
N HIS A 113 7.82 -6.07 8.04
CA HIS A 113 6.48 -5.49 8.16
C HIS A 113 5.86 -5.78 9.55
N ILE A 114 6.00 -7.00 10.06
CA ILE A 114 5.55 -7.36 11.42
C ILE A 114 6.28 -6.53 12.48
N ASP A 115 7.61 -6.38 12.38
CA ASP A 115 8.40 -5.59 13.32
C ASP A 115 7.98 -4.11 13.31
N ALA A 116 7.74 -3.54 12.12
CA ALA A 116 7.21 -2.20 11.99
C ALA A 116 5.81 -2.06 12.63
N SER A 117 4.91 -3.02 12.37
CA SER A 117 3.56 -3.05 12.95
C SER A 117 3.59 -3.08 14.48
N ILE A 118 4.41 -3.95 15.07
CA ILE A 118 4.58 -4.03 16.53
C ILE A 118 5.08 -2.70 17.10
N LYS A 119 6.10 -2.08 16.46
CA LYS A 119 6.72 -0.83 16.94
C LYS A 119 5.82 0.40 16.77
N THR A 120 4.91 0.40 15.82
CA THR A 120 4.00 1.52 15.55
C THR A 120 2.61 1.33 16.12
N ASN A 121 2.27 0.12 16.55
CA ASN A 121 0.94 -0.28 17.00
C ASN A 121 -0.14 -0.09 15.91
N ILE A 122 0.22 -0.36 14.64
CA ILE A 122 -0.63 -0.31 13.45
C ILE A 122 -0.79 -1.72 12.89
#